data_2c4d5ad0d4a1b97dc5cdbda741477509
#
_entry.id   2c4d5ad0d4a1b97dc5cdbda741477509
#
_cell.length_a   1.000
_cell.length_b   1.000
_cell.length_c   1.000
_cell.angle_alpha   90.00
_cell.angle_beta   90.00
_cell.angle_gamma   90.00
#
_symmetry.space_group_name_H-M   'P 1'
#
loop_
_entity.id
_entity.type
_entity.pdbx_description
1 polymer ?
#
loop_
_entity_poly.entity_id
_entity_poly.type
_entity_poly.pdbx_seq_one_letter_code
_entity_poly.pdbx_strand_id
1 'polypeptide(L)'
;MATTSSGSGGNGAFGKAVGVTAAVAGGLVLLTAAGAGYAMARVARTVITPVRRRPHREFVRGVDEGLGTITLKRTPDAAMPGRFGLWFGSESGYAKIGGLLETTDGSVVRELERVHFGNLGLGRARISGYYYLEPGELGLPVESVEIETDLGQAPAWVFPAASTESGDGSDGGSGRWVIQVHGWGATRQEGLRAVPTFHAAGYTCLLASYRNDGDAPESADRRYGLGGTEWRDIDAAIRYAADHGARSIVLMGWSMGGAVALQTITRSQNLGPVTGVVLESPVVDWIDTLEFQANMLRLPDAIAQGAMRLIASDWSGPITGLGAPIDLRSMDFVARAADLSLPMLILHSADDGFVPDSASRALAAARSDIVTFVPFTVALHTKLWNYDEARWTGAVREWLDGRV
;
A
#
# COMPACT_ATOMS: atom_id res chain seq x y z
N MET A 1 -7.13 13.77 -95.66
CA MET A 1 -7.19 12.52 -94.93
C MET A 1 -6.35 12.70 -93.66
N ALA A 2 -6.98 12.90 -92.56
CA ALA A 2 -6.38 13.13 -91.23
C ALA A 2 -6.79 11.98 -90.30
N THR A 3 -5.86 11.35 -89.68
CA THR A 3 -6.10 10.36 -88.65
C THR A 3 -5.60 10.92 -87.34
N THR A 4 -6.49 11.07 -86.44
CA THR A 4 -6.30 11.46 -85.03
C THR A 4 -5.88 10.27 -84.20
N SER A 5 -4.83 10.37 -83.41
CA SER A 5 -4.55 9.38 -82.30
C SER A 5 -4.71 10.11 -80.98
N SER A 6 -5.63 9.56 -80.21
CA SER A 6 -5.88 9.97 -78.79
C SER A 6 -4.90 9.27 -77.86
N GLY A 7 -4.20 10.05 -77.05
CA GLY A 7 -3.35 9.57 -75.99
C GLY A 7 -4.15 9.39 -74.67
N SER A 8 -4.15 8.15 -74.12
CA SER A 8 -4.59 7.89 -72.75
C SER A 8 -3.37 7.82 -71.83
N GLY A 9 -3.25 8.79 -70.97
CA GLY A 9 -2.17 8.80 -69.99
C GLY A 9 -2.53 9.67 -68.78
N GLY A 10 -3.38 9.15 -67.89
CA GLY A 10 -3.79 9.96 -66.74
C GLY A 10 -4.14 9.19 -65.45
N ASN A 11 -4.24 7.86 -65.46
CA ASN A 11 -4.74 7.13 -64.30
C ASN A 11 -3.68 6.41 -63.41
N GLY A 12 -2.41 6.48 -63.78
CA GLY A 12 -1.35 5.77 -63.04
C GLY A 12 -0.77 6.57 -61.84
N ALA A 13 -0.80 7.87 -61.90
CA ALA A 13 -0.18 8.71 -60.86
C ALA A 13 -1.10 8.92 -59.64
N PHE A 14 -2.42 9.02 -59.84
CA PHE A 14 -3.38 9.21 -58.77
C PHE A 14 -3.53 7.94 -57.92
N GLY A 15 -3.49 6.75 -58.46
CA GLY A 15 -3.56 5.50 -57.74
C GLY A 15 -2.34 5.23 -56.86
N LYS A 16 -1.14 5.66 -57.30
CA LYS A 16 0.09 5.54 -56.50
C LYS A 16 0.14 6.53 -55.31
N ALA A 17 -0.34 7.76 -55.48
CA ALA A 17 -0.40 8.78 -54.43
C ALA A 17 -1.38 8.39 -53.32
N VAL A 18 -2.57 7.85 -53.65
CA VAL A 18 -3.57 7.39 -52.68
C VAL A 18 -3.06 6.15 -51.94
N GLY A 19 -2.37 5.23 -52.61
CA GLY A 19 -1.78 4.05 -51.96
C GLY A 19 -0.67 4.38 -50.96
N VAL A 20 0.19 5.37 -51.28
CA VAL A 20 1.27 5.81 -50.37
C VAL A 20 0.69 6.57 -49.16
N THR A 21 -0.30 7.42 -49.37
CA THR A 21 -0.94 8.16 -48.26
C THR A 21 -1.69 7.22 -47.31
N ALA A 22 -2.38 6.21 -47.85
CA ALA A 22 -3.04 5.19 -47.04
C ALA A 22 -2.06 4.28 -46.27
N ALA A 23 -0.91 3.92 -46.89
CA ALA A 23 0.15 3.16 -46.23
C ALA A 23 0.85 3.97 -45.12
N VAL A 24 1.12 5.26 -45.34
CA VAL A 24 1.71 6.15 -44.31
C VAL A 24 0.73 6.40 -43.20
N ALA A 25 -0.53 6.68 -43.48
CA ALA A 25 -1.57 6.82 -42.47
C ALA A 25 -1.79 5.51 -41.68
N GLY A 26 -1.85 4.36 -42.33
CA GLY A 26 -1.91 3.06 -41.72
C GLY A 26 -0.68 2.75 -40.86
N GLY A 27 0.52 3.08 -41.31
CA GLY A 27 1.76 2.94 -40.57
C GLY A 27 1.81 3.82 -39.31
N LEU A 28 1.37 5.06 -39.39
CA LEU A 28 1.27 6.00 -38.25
C LEU A 28 0.23 5.49 -37.22
N VAL A 29 -0.92 5.02 -37.66
CA VAL A 29 -1.96 4.44 -36.78
C VAL A 29 -1.44 3.18 -36.09
N LEU A 30 -0.72 2.31 -36.79
CA LEU A 30 -0.14 1.10 -36.18
C LEU A 30 0.97 1.43 -35.17
N LEU A 31 1.81 2.44 -35.44
CA LEU A 31 2.85 2.88 -34.52
C LEU A 31 2.25 3.53 -33.26
N THR A 32 1.18 4.33 -33.38
CA THR A 32 0.48 4.92 -32.25
C THR A 32 -0.27 3.87 -31.45
N ALA A 33 -0.90 2.89 -32.10
CA ALA A 33 -1.58 1.78 -31.44
C ALA A 33 -0.59 0.87 -30.69
N ALA A 34 0.56 0.55 -31.28
CA ALA A 34 1.63 -0.21 -30.63
C ALA A 34 2.20 0.55 -29.42
N GLY A 35 2.41 1.86 -29.54
CA GLY A 35 2.84 2.74 -28.47
C GLY A 35 1.84 2.77 -27.31
N ALA A 36 0.54 2.88 -27.61
CA ALA A 36 -0.52 2.86 -26.62
C ALA A 36 -0.60 1.50 -25.91
N GLY A 37 -0.54 0.39 -26.68
CA GLY A 37 -0.52 -0.98 -26.12
C GLY A 37 0.68 -1.19 -25.19
N TYR A 38 1.85 -0.72 -25.56
CA TYR A 38 3.03 -0.78 -24.71
C TYR A 38 2.85 0.04 -23.42
N ALA A 39 2.29 1.25 -23.52
CA ALA A 39 2.01 2.10 -22.35
C ALA A 39 1.01 1.42 -21.40
N MET A 40 -0.08 0.86 -21.91
CA MET A 40 -1.05 0.10 -21.13
C MET A 40 -0.40 -1.08 -20.40
N ALA A 41 0.42 -1.87 -21.10
CA ALA A 41 1.14 -3.00 -20.52
C ALA A 41 2.14 -2.54 -19.44
N ARG A 42 2.83 -1.42 -19.66
CA ARG A 42 3.75 -0.84 -18.66
C ARG A 42 3.02 -0.41 -17.41
N VAL A 43 1.90 0.29 -17.54
CA VAL A 43 1.07 0.72 -16.41
C VAL A 43 0.54 -0.50 -15.67
N ALA A 44 -0.08 -1.47 -16.36
CA ALA A 44 -0.58 -2.69 -15.77
C ALA A 44 0.50 -3.42 -14.95
N ARG A 45 1.68 -3.65 -15.54
CA ARG A 45 2.81 -4.28 -14.85
C ARG A 45 3.28 -3.49 -13.63
N THR A 46 3.27 -2.15 -13.69
CA THR A 46 3.69 -1.32 -12.55
C THR A 46 2.78 -1.53 -11.35
N VAL A 47 1.48 -1.64 -11.55
CA VAL A 47 0.49 -1.84 -10.49
C VAL A 47 0.68 -3.17 -9.76
N ILE A 48 0.89 -4.25 -10.52
CA ILE A 48 0.93 -5.62 -9.98
C ILE A 48 2.34 -6.14 -9.64
N THR A 49 3.39 -5.37 -9.92
CA THR A 49 4.76 -5.83 -9.65
C THR A 49 5.23 -5.31 -8.29
N PRO A 50 5.69 -6.20 -7.39
CA PRO A 50 6.31 -5.82 -6.13
C PRO A 50 7.47 -4.85 -6.34
N VAL A 51 7.47 -3.74 -5.58
CA VAL A 51 8.52 -2.71 -5.70
C VAL A 51 9.69 -3.07 -4.81
N ARG A 52 10.84 -3.28 -5.42
CA ARG A 52 12.09 -3.56 -4.69
C ARG A 52 12.91 -2.32 -4.36
N ARG A 53 12.65 -1.19 -5.04
CA ARG A 53 13.38 0.08 -4.82
C ARG A 53 12.42 1.25 -4.91
N ARG A 54 12.45 2.11 -3.89
CA ARG A 54 11.62 3.32 -3.84
C ARG A 54 12.43 4.55 -4.26
N PRO A 55 11.83 5.50 -5.02
CA PRO A 55 12.55 6.69 -5.45
C PRO A 55 12.86 7.61 -4.25
N HIS A 56 14.08 8.15 -4.22
CA HIS A 56 14.51 9.17 -3.28
C HIS A 56 14.14 10.55 -3.83
N ARG A 57 13.05 11.14 -3.34
CA ARG A 57 12.49 12.41 -3.84
C ARG A 57 12.89 13.61 -2.99
N GLU A 58 13.32 13.37 -1.74
CA GLU A 58 13.79 14.39 -0.82
C GLU A 58 15.25 14.75 -1.11
N PHE A 59 15.69 15.89 -0.58
CA PHE A 59 17.06 16.34 -0.73
C PHE A 59 17.59 16.91 0.58
N VAL A 60 18.63 16.29 1.13
CA VAL A 60 19.35 16.76 2.31
C VAL A 60 20.28 17.91 1.89
N ARG A 61 20.09 19.08 2.50
CA ARG A 61 20.87 20.30 2.23
C ARG A 61 21.91 20.60 3.29
N GLY A 62 21.72 20.09 4.50
CA GLY A 62 22.61 20.27 5.61
C GLY A 62 22.38 19.24 6.69
N VAL A 63 23.43 18.90 7.41
CA VAL A 63 23.40 18.07 8.62
C VAL A 63 24.27 18.76 9.64
N ASP A 64 23.76 18.98 10.82
CA ASP A 64 24.51 19.48 11.98
C ASP A 64 24.35 18.47 13.13
N GLU A 65 25.34 17.60 13.26
CA GLU A 65 25.34 16.57 14.31
C GLU A 65 25.50 17.17 15.70
N GLY A 66 26.18 18.32 15.82
CA GLY A 66 26.39 19.01 17.09
C GLY A 66 25.11 19.61 17.65
N LEU A 67 24.24 20.12 16.78
CA LEU A 67 22.91 20.63 17.11
C LEU A 67 21.81 19.57 17.02
N GLY A 68 22.11 18.38 16.52
CA GLY A 68 21.11 17.34 16.29
C GLY A 68 20.06 17.78 15.26
N THR A 69 20.48 18.40 14.14
CA THR A 69 19.53 18.94 13.15
C THR A 69 19.85 18.50 11.73
N ILE A 70 18.81 18.42 10.92
CA ILE A 70 18.89 18.17 9.48
C ILE A 70 18.08 19.19 8.70
N THR A 71 18.69 19.75 7.66
CA THR A 71 18.02 20.66 6.73
C THR A 71 17.65 19.92 5.46
N LEU A 72 16.37 19.92 5.13
CA LEU A 72 15.82 19.29 3.91
C LEU A 72 15.32 20.38 2.95
N LYS A 73 15.31 20.09 1.65
CA LYS A 73 14.53 20.88 0.70
C LYS A 73 13.06 20.80 1.10
N ARG A 74 12.34 21.94 1.08
CA ARG A 74 10.92 21.95 1.37
C ARG A 74 10.12 21.20 0.32
N THR A 75 9.41 20.19 0.76
CA THR A 75 8.42 19.38 0.02
C THR A 75 7.24 19.14 0.95
N PRO A 76 6.08 18.68 0.46
CA PRO A 76 4.97 18.29 1.34
C PRO A 76 5.39 17.27 2.40
N ASP A 77 6.14 16.24 2.03
CA ASP A 77 6.67 15.22 2.96
C ASP A 77 7.65 15.83 3.98
N ALA A 78 8.61 16.64 3.52
CA ALA A 78 9.62 17.24 4.40
C ALA A 78 9.03 18.27 5.37
N ALA A 79 7.95 18.96 4.98
CA ALA A 79 7.27 19.98 5.79
C ALA A 79 6.15 19.42 6.69
N MET A 80 5.85 18.13 6.61
CA MET A 80 4.82 17.51 7.43
C MET A 80 5.27 17.41 8.89
N PRO A 81 4.48 17.88 9.87
CA PRO A 81 4.76 17.69 11.30
C PRO A 81 4.88 16.21 11.68
N GLY A 82 5.51 15.94 12.83
CA GLY A 82 5.64 14.60 13.36
C GLY A 82 7.02 13.96 13.19
N ARG A 83 7.13 12.64 13.24
CA ARG A 83 8.39 11.89 13.25
C ARG A 83 8.41 10.78 12.19
N PHE A 84 9.55 10.63 11.51
CA PHE A 84 9.65 9.79 10.32
C PHE A 84 11.00 9.07 10.25
N GLY A 85 11.03 8.01 9.47
CA GLY A 85 12.28 7.46 8.97
C GLY A 85 12.79 8.26 7.76
N LEU A 86 14.10 8.39 7.65
CA LEU A 86 14.79 8.99 6.51
C LEU A 86 15.78 8.00 5.93
N TRP A 87 15.48 7.49 4.74
CA TRP A 87 16.38 6.65 3.96
C TRP A 87 17.28 7.52 3.08
N PHE A 88 18.57 7.20 3.01
CA PHE A 88 19.55 7.92 2.19
C PHE A 88 20.58 6.96 1.59
N GLY A 89 21.48 7.46 0.72
CA GLY A 89 22.51 6.65 0.10
C GLY A 89 21.97 5.47 -0.74
N SER A 90 20.84 5.64 -1.44
CA SER A 90 20.15 4.55 -2.16
C SER A 90 19.77 3.36 -1.27
N GLU A 91 19.30 3.66 -0.05
CA GLU A 91 18.89 2.73 1.01
C GLU A 91 20.05 2.04 1.75
N SER A 92 21.30 2.51 1.57
CA SER A 92 22.45 2.08 2.38
C SER A 92 22.57 2.82 3.71
N GLY A 93 21.67 3.75 4.02
CA GLY A 93 21.64 4.49 5.26
C GLY A 93 20.22 4.83 5.70
N TYR A 94 20.05 4.91 7.03
CA TYR A 94 18.78 5.23 7.67
C TYR A 94 18.98 6.09 8.91
N ALA A 95 18.12 7.09 9.06
CA ALA A 95 18.06 7.95 10.23
C ALA A 95 16.60 8.14 10.69
N LYS A 96 16.42 8.49 11.96
CA LYS A 96 15.17 8.99 12.52
C LYS A 96 15.20 10.51 12.57
N ILE A 97 14.14 11.13 12.06
CA ILE A 97 13.93 12.56 12.09
C ILE A 97 12.67 12.89 12.88
N GLY A 98 12.77 13.87 13.74
CA GLY A 98 11.72 14.32 14.64
C GLY A 98 10.98 15.54 14.12
N GLY A 99 10.57 16.40 15.07
CA GLY A 99 9.75 17.58 14.83
C GLY A 99 10.34 18.60 13.88
N LEU A 100 9.48 19.48 13.38
CA LEU A 100 9.88 20.67 12.62
C LEU A 100 10.42 21.73 13.59
N LEU A 101 11.60 22.27 13.33
CA LEU A 101 12.23 23.34 14.10
C LEU A 101 12.08 24.69 13.37
N GLU A 102 12.27 24.70 12.05
CA GLU A 102 12.17 25.90 11.24
C GLU A 102 11.62 25.56 9.85
N THR A 103 10.86 26.47 9.27
CA THR A 103 10.37 26.36 7.89
C THR A 103 10.54 27.68 7.18
N THR A 104 11.19 27.62 6.00
CA THR A 104 11.34 28.74 5.08
C THR A 104 10.68 28.39 3.73
N ASP A 105 10.69 29.34 2.78
CA ASP A 105 10.14 29.08 1.43
C ASP A 105 10.87 27.95 0.68
N GLY A 106 12.15 27.73 0.98
CA GLY A 106 12.98 26.78 0.22
C GLY A 106 13.44 25.55 1.02
N SER A 107 13.34 25.57 2.36
CA SER A 107 13.88 24.52 3.22
C SER A 107 13.08 24.35 4.50
N VAL A 108 13.27 23.21 5.11
CA VAL A 108 12.79 22.89 6.46
C VAL A 108 13.96 22.36 7.28
N VAL A 109 14.03 22.77 8.56
CA VAL A 109 14.96 22.22 9.54
C VAL A 109 14.15 21.33 10.47
N ARG A 110 14.65 20.12 10.68
CA ARG A 110 14.03 19.14 11.57
C ARG A 110 15.04 18.64 12.60
N GLU A 111 14.53 18.09 13.68
CA GLU A 111 15.34 17.31 14.62
C GLU A 111 15.91 16.09 13.90
N LEU A 112 17.20 15.83 14.06
CA LEU A 112 17.89 14.60 13.71
C LEU A 112 18.04 13.78 15.00
N GLU A 113 17.11 12.87 15.24
CA GLU A 113 17.08 12.12 16.50
C GLU A 113 18.23 11.10 16.57
N ARG A 114 18.46 10.38 15.47
CA ARG A 114 19.51 9.36 15.40
C ARG A 114 19.81 8.92 13.96
N VAL A 115 21.09 8.76 13.64
CA VAL A 115 21.53 7.98 12.48
C VAL A 115 21.72 6.53 12.94
N HIS A 116 20.95 5.60 12.40
CA HIS A 116 21.02 4.17 12.77
C HIS A 116 22.18 3.48 12.07
N PHE A 117 22.33 3.72 10.77
CA PHE A 117 23.44 3.20 9.98
C PHE A 117 23.64 4.05 8.73
N GLY A 118 24.80 3.88 8.08
CA GLY A 118 25.20 4.64 6.92
C GLY A 118 25.85 5.98 7.30
N ASN A 119 26.34 6.70 6.29
CA ASN A 119 26.97 8.01 6.46
C ASN A 119 26.04 9.09 5.89
N LEU A 120 25.34 9.80 6.77
CA LEU A 120 24.37 10.82 6.39
C LEU A 120 25.10 12.08 5.91
N GLY A 121 24.92 12.42 4.66
CA GLY A 121 25.48 13.61 4.03
C GLY A 121 24.49 14.29 3.11
N LEU A 122 24.95 15.29 2.38
CA LEU A 122 24.14 16.00 1.39
C LEU A 122 23.72 15.06 0.26
N GLY A 123 22.50 15.20 -0.23
CA GLY A 123 22.05 14.42 -1.37
C GLY A 123 20.60 13.96 -1.29
N ARG A 124 20.28 12.98 -2.14
CA ARG A 124 18.91 12.46 -2.23
C ARG A 124 18.57 11.56 -1.05
N ALA A 125 17.34 11.72 -0.56
CA ALA A 125 16.78 10.95 0.54
C ALA A 125 15.31 10.62 0.28
N ARG A 126 14.70 9.82 1.15
CA ARG A 126 13.29 9.46 1.13
C ARG A 126 12.73 9.45 2.55
N ILE A 127 11.72 10.26 2.81
CA ILE A 127 10.95 10.19 4.05
C ILE A 127 10.01 8.99 3.99
N SER A 128 9.94 8.25 5.08
CA SER A 128 9.20 7.00 5.21
C SER A 128 8.35 6.98 6.49
N GLY A 129 7.19 6.34 6.42
CA GLY A 129 6.40 5.98 7.61
C GLY A 129 7.06 4.93 8.50
N TYR A 130 8.08 4.22 8.01
CA TYR A 130 8.87 3.30 8.83
C TYR A 130 9.73 4.10 9.80
N TYR A 131 9.27 4.18 11.04
CA TYR A 131 10.00 4.83 12.12
C TYR A 131 10.84 3.82 12.92
N TYR A 132 10.32 2.60 13.06
CA TYR A 132 11.05 1.45 13.59
C TYR A 132 11.42 0.52 12.44
N LEU A 133 12.64 -0.03 12.45
CA LEU A 133 13.10 -1.00 11.47
C LEU A 133 13.17 -2.41 12.04
N GLU A 134 13.49 -2.52 13.34
CA GLU A 134 13.72 -3.79 13.99
C GLU A 134 12.81 -3.93 15.22
N PRO A 135 12.29 -5.15 15.48
CA PRO A 135 11.42 -5.41 16.62
C PRO A 135 12.01 -5.00 17.97
N GLY A 136 13.34 -5.20 18.14
CA GLY A 136 14.06 -4.88 19.37
C GLY A 136 14.04 -3.40 19.75
N GLU A 137 13.75 -2.49 18.82
CA GLU A 137 13.66 -1.06 19.10
C GLU A 137 12.47 -0.70 19.99
N LEU A 138 11.48 -1.58 20.09
CA LEU A 138 10.30 -1.39 20.93
C LEU A 138 10.53 -1.74 22.41
N GLY A 139 11.63 -2.46 22.71
CA GLY A 139 11.92 -2.91 24.07
C GLY A 139 10.89 -3.91 24.64
N LEU A 140 10.08 -4.52 23.78
CA LEU A 140 9.08 -5.52 24.13
C LEU A 140 9.58 -6.93 23.80
N PRO A 141 9.13 -7.96 24.56
CA PRO A 141 9.35 -9.34 24.14
C PRO A 141 8.83 -9.58 22.73
N VAL A 142 9.60 -10.30 21.92
CA VAL A 142 9.23 -10.61 20.54
C VAL A 142 9.73 -12.01 20.17
N GLU A 143 8.90 -12.71 19.42
CA GLU A 143 9.22 -14.01 18.85
C GLU A 143 9.20 -13.92 17.33
N SER A 144 10.21 -14.51 16.67
CA SER A 144 10.18 -14.74 15.23
C SER A 144 9.59 -16.10 14.98
N VAL A 145 8.52 -16.15 14.20
CA VAL A 145 7.77 -17.37 13.92
C VAL A 145 7.59 -17.56 12.42
N GLU A 146 7.30 -18.79 12.02
CA GLU A 146 6.97 -19.15 10.65
C GLU A 146 5.51 -19.59 10.59
N ILE A 147 4.74 -18.99 9.67
CA ILE A 147 3.33 -19.32 9.45
C ILE A 147 3.22 -20.22 8.22
N GLU A 148 2.61 -21.39 8.37
CA GLU A 148 2.37 -22.30 7.25
C GLU A 148 1.30 -21.75 6.33
N THR A 149 1.69 -21.44 5.07
CA THR A 149 0.81 -20.98 4.00
C THR A 149 0.72 -22.02 2.88
N ASP A 150 -0.16 -21.81 1.91
CA ASP A 150 -0.26 -22.66 0.72
C ASP A 150 0.99 -22.57 -0.20
N LEU A 151 1.88 -21.61 0.02
CA LEU A 151 3.13 -21.44 -0.72
C LEU A 151 4.38 -21.82 0.08
N GLY A 152 4.23 -22.18 1.36
CA GLY A 152 5.32 -22.50 2.29
C GLY A 152 5.34 -21.61 3.51
N GLN A 153 6.44 -21.65 4.25
CA GLN A 153 6.62 -20.93 5.51
C GLN A 153 6.79 -19.42 5.26
N ALA A 154 5.90 -18.61 5.84
CA ALA A 154 5.95 -17.15 5.79
C ALA A 154 6.41 -16.59 7.15
N PRO A 155 7.48 -15.79 7.20
CA PRO A 155 7.99 -15.26 8.46
C PRO A 155 7.05 -14.20 9.05
N ALA A 156 6.91 -14.22 10.38
CA ALA A 156 6.15 -13.23 11.11
C ALA A 156 6.81 -12.88 12.45
N TRP A 157 6.41 -11.78 13.06
CA TRP A 157 6.79 -11.41 14.41
C TRP A 157 5.56 -11.45 15.31
N VAL A 158 5.73 -12.04 16.48
CA VAL A 158 4.73 -12.08 17.55
C VAL A 158 5.26 -11.30 18.74
N PHE A 159 4.51 -10.29 19.19
CA PHE A 159 4.73 -9.59 20.44
C PHE A 159 3.64 -10.07 21.41
N PRO A 160 3.95 -10.97 22.35
CA PRO A 160 2.98 -11.47 23.32
C PRO A 160 2.39 -10.32 24.14
N ALA A 161 1.11 -10.38 24.44
CA ALA A 161 0.49 -9.45 25.39
C ALA A 161 1.20 -9.51 26.75
N ALA A 162 1.24 -8.38 27.46
CA ALA A 162 1.73 -8.39 28.84
C ALA A 162 0.95 -9.43 29.65
N SER A 163 1.66 -10.34 30.32
CA SER A 163 1.05 -11.30 31.24
C SER A 163 0.38 -10.52 32.37
N THR A 164 -0.94 -10.61 32.47
CA THR A 164 -1.61 -10.25 33.72
C THR A 164 -1.31 -11.38 34.68
N GLU A 165 -0.64 -11.10 35.79
CA GLU A 165 -0.46 -12.06 36.89
C GLU A 165 -1.85 -12.40 37.46
N SER A 166 -2.53 -13.34 36.82
CA SER A 166 -3.68 -14.01 37.38
C SER A 166 -3.14 -15.16 38.19
N GLY A 167 -3.32 -15.14 39.50
CA GLY A 167 -2.74 -16.11 40.46
C GLY A 167 -3.27 -17.55 40.37
N ASP A 168 -3.78 -18.01 39.22
CA ASP A 168 -4.34 -19.34 39.03
C ASP A 168 -3.53 -20.27 38.12
N GLY A 169 -2.31 -19.85 37.67
CA GLY A 169 -1.41 -20.70 36.88
C GLY A 169 -1.86 -20.99 35.44
N SER A 170 -2.93 -20.34 34.96
CA SER A 170 -3.24 -20.34 33.53
C SER A 170 -2.31 -19.34 32.83
N ASP A 171 -1.73 -19.70 31.68
CA ASP A 171 -0.96 -18.81 30.81
C ASP A 171 -1.84 -17.61 30.42
N GLY A 172 -1.72 -16.54 31.24
CA GLY A 172 -2.71 -15.46 31.33
C GLY A 172 -2.66 -14.43 30.19
N GLY A 173 -2.50 -14.84 28.95
CA GLY A 173 -2.75 -13.96 27.80
C GLY A 173 -4.26 -13.70 27.68
N SER A 174 -4.65 -12.43 27.44
CA SER A 174 -6.07 -12.02 27.29
C SER A 174 -6.83 -12.80 26.20
N GLY A 175 -6.14 -13.57 25.36
CA GLY A 175 -6.68 -14.20 24.16
C GLY A 175 -7.06 -13.17 23.07
N ARG A 176 -6.69 -11.91 23.26
CA ARG A 176 -6.91 -10.84 22.28
C ARG A 176 -5.68 -10.67 21.39
N TRP A 177 -5.89 -10.76 20.09
CA TRP A 177 -4.82 -10.64 19.10
C TRP A 177 -5.12 -9.53 18.10
N VAL A 178 -4.07 -8.90 17.58
CA VAL A 178 -4.13 -8.08 16.38
C VAL A 178 -3.20 -8.67 15.33
N ILE A 179 -3.73 -8.92 14.12
CA ILE A 179 -2.94 -9.34 12.96
C ILE A 179 -2.74 -8.11 12.09
N GLN A 180 -1.49 -7.73 11.89
CA GLN A 180 -1.11 -6.52 11.18
C GLN A 180 -0.66 -6.86 9.75
N VAL A 181 -1.26 -6.18 8.76
CA VAL A 181 -1.13 -6.45 7.33
C VAL A 181 -0.60 -5.19 6.65
N HIS A 182 0.64 -5.24 6.19
CA HIS A 182 1.32 -4.12 5.56
C HIS A 182 0.80 -3.80 4.14
N GLY A 183 1.18 -2.63 3.61
CA GLY A 183 0.76 -2.15 2.32
C GLY A 183 1.59 -2.65 1.13
N TRP A 184 1.26 -2.15 -0.06
CA TRP A 184 1.93 -2.44 -1.32
C TRP A 184 3.42 -2.04 -1.30
N GLY A 185 4.29 -2.98 -1.66
CA GLY A 185 5.74 -2.77 -1.64
C GLY A 185 6.30 -2.46 -0.24
N ALA A 186 5.55 -2.74 0.81
CA ALA A 186 5.98 -2.68 2.20
C ALA A 186 6.32 -4.10 2.70
N THR A 187 6.76 -4.21 3.93
CA THR A 187 7.03 -5.45 4.64
C THR A 187 6.43 -5.34 6.05
N ARG A 188 6.46 -6.43 6.84
CA ARG A 188 5.91 -6.46 8.20
C ARG A 188 6.47 -5.37 9.14
N GLN A 189 7.66 -4.78 8.85
CA GLN A 189 8.19 -3.63 9.60
C GLN A 189 7.24 -2.44 9.64
N GLU A 190 6.36 -2.28 8.64
CA GLU A 190 5.37 -1.20 8.65
C GLU A 190 4.48 -1.22 9.89
N GLY A 191 4.17 -2.40 10.39
CA GLY A 191 3.34 -2.63 11.57
C GLY A 191 4.01 -2.25 12.89
N LEU A 192 5.33 -2.21 12.99
CA LEU A 192 6.04 -1.98 14.24
C LEU A 192 5.57 -0.73 14.98
N ARG A 193 5.21 0.34 14.25
CA ARG A 193 4.72 1.60 14.85
C ARG A 193 3.38 1.47 15.58
N ALA A 194 2.56 0.48 15.23
CA ALA A 194 1.27 0.25 15.87
C ALA A 194 1.35 -0.69 17.09
N VAL A 195 2.42 -1.50 17.18
CA VAL A 195 2.60 -2.47 18.28
C VAL A 195 2.43 -1.85 19.65
N PRO A 196 3.06 -0.69 20.02
CA PRO A 196 2.90 -0.13 21.36
C PRO A 196 1.45 0.16 21.74
N THR A 197 0.64 0.63 20.77
CA THR A 197 -0.78 0.96 21.02
C THR A 197 -1.61 -0.29 21.33
N PHE A 198 -1.49 -1.32 20.51
CA PHE A 198 -2.24 -2.57 20.69
C PHE A 198 -1.72 -3.36 21.90
N HIS A 199 -0.40 -3.42 22.10
CA HIS A 199 0.20 -4.11 23.25
C HIS A 199 -0.24 -3.47 24.56
N ALA A 200 -0.25 -2.12 24.66
CA ALA A 200 -0.75 -1.41 25.83
C ALA A 200 -2.26 -1.61 26.05
N ALA A 201 -3.02 -1.95 25.01
CA ALA A 201 -4.42 -2.37 25.12
C ALA A 201 -4.59 -3.88 25.45
N GLY A 202 -3.49 -4.61 25.70
CA GLY A 202 -3.49 -6.01 26.10
C GLY A 202 -3.67 -6.99 24.93
N TYR A 203 -3.30 -6.60 23.72
CA TYR A 203 -3.32 -7.49 22.55
C TYR A 203 -1.95 -8.12 22.30
N THR A 204 -1.93 -9.40 21.97
CA THR A 204 -0.79 -10.02 21.29
C THR A 204 -0.76 -9.50 19.86
N CYS A 205 0.39 -8.96 19.43
CA CYS A 205 0.52 -8.38 18.08
C CYS A 205 1.26 -9.36 17.16
N LEU A 206 0.60 -9.81 16.10
CA LEU A 206 1.17 -10.62 15.04
C LEU A 206 1.38 -9.73 13.80
N LEU A 207 2.63 -9.53 13.40
CA LEU A 207 3.00 -8.81 12.18
C LEU A 207 3.30 -9.83 11.10
N ALA A 208 2.36 -10.00 10.18
CA ALA A 208 2.43 -11.03 9.14
C ALA A 208 3.13 -10.55 7.87
N SER A 209 3.96 -11.43 7.30
CA SER A 209 4.37 -11.33 5.90
C SER A 209 3.35 -12.08 5.02
N TYR A 210 3.22 -11.64 3.77
CA TYR A 210 2.38 -12.31 2.79
C TYR A 210 3.10 -12.44 1.44
N ARG A 211 2.61 -13.36 0.58
CA ARG A 211 3.22 -13.68 -0.71
C ARG A 211 3.69 -12.46 -1.49
N ASN A 212 4.88 -12.57 -2.06
CA ASN A 212 5.51 -11.56 -2.92
C ASN A 212 5.95 -10.27 -2.22
N ASP A 213 5.91 -10.16 -0.90
CA ASP A 213 6.37 -8.99 -0.15
C ASP A 213 7.91 -8.85 -0.09
N GLY A 214 8.62 -9.91 -0.43
CA GLY A 214 10.08 -9.98 -0.44
C GLY A 214 10.66 -10.83 0.70
N ASP A 215 9.89 -11.10 1.74
CA ASP A 215 10.24 -11.94 2.89
C ASP A 215 9.49 -13.29 2.84
N ALA A 216 8.20 -13.28 2.52
CA ALA A 216 7.38 -14.46 2.38
C ALA A 216 7.59 -15.17 1.02
N PRO A 217 7.16 -16.45 0.89
CA PRO A 217 7.25 -17.20 -0.36
C PRO A 217 6.63 -16.47 -1.54
N GLU A 218 7.30 -16.55 -2.69
CA GLU A 218 6.81 -15.97 -3.94
C GLU A 218 5.80 -16.90 -4.61
N SER A 219 4.70 -16.34 -5.14
CA SER A 219 3.81 -17.06 -6.07
C SER A 219 4.51 -17.36 -7.40
N ALA A 220 3.98 -18.31 -8.18
CA ALA A 220 4.57 -18.72 -9.45
C ALA A 220 4.75 -17.54 -10.44
N ASP A 221 3.84 -16.58 -10.42
CA ASP A 221 3.86 -15.40 -11.27
C ASP A 221 4.63 -14.21 -10.67
N ARG A 222 4.95 -14.26 -9.38
CA ARG A 222 5.62 -13.19 -8.64
C ARG A 222 4.92 -11.83 -8.76
N ARG A 223 3.59 -11.84 -8.76
CA ARG A 223 2.74 -10.66 -8.90
C ARG A 223 1.82 -10.51 -7.71
N TYR A 224 1.54 -9.26 -7.35
CA TYR A 224 0.46 -8.98 -6.42
C TYR A 224 -0.89 -9.29 -7.05
N GLY A 225 -1.74 -9.97 -6.30
CA GLY A 225 -3.15 -10.13 -6.59
C GLY A 225 -4.01 -8.97 -6.08
N LEU A 226 -3.37 -7.88 -5.57
CA LEU A 226 -4.02 -6.68 -5.04
C LEU A 226 -4.99 -6.95 -3.88
N GLY A 227 -4.75 -7.98 -3.10
CA GLY A 227 -5.62 -8.52 -2.05
C GLY A 227 -6.36 -9.79 -2.49
N GLY A 228 -6.48 -10.05 -3.80
CA GLY A 228 -7.22 -11.19 -4.34
C GLY A 228 -6.57 -12.55 -4.13
N THR A 229 -5.29 -12.60 -3.80
CA THR A 229 -4.54 -13.82 -3.45
C THR A 229 -3.90 -13.74 -2.08
N GLU A 230 -3.46 -12.56 -1.64
CA GLU A 230 -2.76 -12.32 -0.37
C GLU A 230 -3.64 -12.59 0.86
N TRP A 231 -4.96 -12.51 0.71
CA TRP A 231 -5.90 -12.84 1.79
C TRP A 231 -5.70 -14.26 2.35
N ARG A 232 -5.17 -15.20 1.54
CA ARG A 232 -4.92 -16.58 1.97
C ARG A 232 -3.81 -16.67 3.01
N ASP A 233 -2.81 -15.79 2.91
CA ASP A 233 -1.72 -15.73 3.88
C ASP A 233 -2.21 -15.17 5.21
N ILE A 234 -3.14 -14.20 5.15
CA ILE A 234 -3.77 -13.65 6.36
C ILE A 234 -4.79 -14.64 6.95
N ASP A 235 -5.48 -15.43 6.13
CA ASP A 235 -6.27 -16.56 6.61
C ASP A 235 -5.40 -17.60 7.34
N ALA A 236 -4.20 -17.88 6.86
CA ALA A 236 -3.22 -18.70 7.55
C ALA A 236 -2.76 -18.07 8.88
N ALA A 237 -2.56 -16.75 8.91
CA ALA A 237 -2.22 -16.04 10.13
C ALA A 237 -3.37 -16.07 11.18
N ILE A 238 -4.63 -16.02 10.74
CA ILE A 238 -5.81 -16.21 11.62
C ILE A 238 -5.80 -17.61 12.25
N ARG A 239 -5.57 -18.65 11.45
CA ARG A 239 -5.47 -20.04 11.96
C ARG A 239 -4.33 -20.16 12.96
N TYR A 240 -3.14 -19.65 12.59
CA TYR A 240 -1.99 -19.63 13.51
C TYR A 240 -2.35 -18.98 14.84
N ALA A 241 -2.96 -17.80 14.83
CA ALA A 241 -3.37 -17.12 16.06
C ALA A 241 -4.39 -17.92 16.86
N ALA A 242 -5.39 -18.53 16.20
CA ALA A 242 -6.39 -19.39 16.86
C ALA A 242 -5.76 -20.61 17.53
N ASP A 243 -4.83 -21.28 16.85
CA ASP A 243 -4.09 -22.44 17.37
C ASP A 243 -3.18 -22.06 18.56
N HIS A 244 -2.79 -20.76 18.66
CA HIS A 244 -2.01 -20.21 19.78
C HIS A 244 -2.86 -19.42 20.79
N GLY A 245 -4.16 -19.76 20.89
CA GLY A 245 -5.04 -19.30 21.96
C GLY A 245 -5.74 -17.96 21.70
N ALA A 246 -5.76 -17.45 20.45
CA ALA A 246 -6.58 -16.29 20.12
C ALA A 246 -8.07 -16.61 20.22
N ARG A 247 -8.78 -15.81 21.03
CA ARG A 247 -10.25 -15.87 21.19
C ARG A 247 -10.93 -14.69 20.52
N SER A 248 -10.20 -13.58 20.35
CA SER A 248 -10.64 -12.37 19.67
C SER A 248 -9.49 -11.83 18.84
N ILE A 249 -9.73 -11.60 17.55
CA ILE A 249 -8.75 -11.11 16.59
C ILE A 249 -9.25 -9.81 15.96
N VAL A 250 -8.43 -8.78 15.98
CA VAL A 250 -8.59 -7.57 15.16
C VAL A 250 -7.63 -7.66 13.99
N LEU A 251 -8.10 -7.41 12.76
CA LEU A 251 -7.23 -7.24 11.62
C LEU A 251 -6.85 -5.75 11.49
N MET A 252 -5.57 -5.44 11.36
CA MET A 252 -5.09 -4.06 11.08
C MET A 252 -4.42 -4.02 9.72
N GLY A 253 -4.93 -3.19 8.80
CA GLY A 253 -4.40 -3.10 7.44
C GLY A 253 -4.04 -1.67 7.00
N TRP A 254 -2.86 -1.53 6.34
CA TRP A 254 -2.42 -0.29 5.71
C TRP A 254 -2.55 -0.37 4.19
N SER A 255 -3.16 0.63 3.55
CA SER A 255 -3.20 0.73 2.10
C SER A 255 -3.72 -0.56 1.43
N MET A 256 -2.92 -1.26 0.60
CA MET A 256 -3.26 -2.58 0.06
C MET A 256 -3.51 -3.61 1.16
N GLY A 257 -2.82 -3.54 2.30
CA GLY A 257 -3.11 -4.40 3.45
C GLY A 257 -4.55 -4.24 3.97
N GLY A 258 -5.15 -3.06 3.79
CA GLY A 258 -6.58 -2.83 4.01
C GLY A 258 -7.44 -3.60 3.02
N ALA A 259 -7.10 -3.59 1.72
CA ALA A 259 -7.79 -4.41 0.72
C ALA A 259 -7.63 -5.91 1.03
N VAL A 260 -6.44 -6.36 1.46
CA VAL A 260 -6.21 -7.75 1.89
C VAL A 260 -7.10 -8.10 3.08
N ALA A 261 -7.18 -7.25 4.10
CA ALA A 261 -8.05 -7.47 5.25
C ALA A 261 -9.53 -7.57 4.87
N LEU A 262 -10.01 -6.66 3.99
CA LEU A 262 -11.39 -6.67 3.48
C LEU A 262 -11.68 -7.94 2.65
N GLN A 263 -10.73 -8.39 1.83
CA GLN A 263 -10.86 -9.66 1.11
C GLN A 263 -10.85 -10.86 2.09
N THR A 264 -10.03 -10.81 3.14
CA THR A 264 -9.99 -11.87 4.16
C THR A 264 -11.34 -12.02 4.83
N ILE A 265 -11.93 -10.94 5.35
CA ILE A 265 -13.20 -11.01 6.08
C ILE A 265 -14.42 -11.40 5.22
N THR A 266 -14.31 -11.31 3.89
CA THR A 266 -15.38 -11.70 2.97
C THR A 266 -15.17 -13.06 2.30
N ARG A 267 -13.98 -13.69 2.46
CA ARG A 267 -13.64 -14.96 1.78
C ARG A 267 -13.22 -16.08 2.70
N SER A 268 -12.61 -15.75 3.85
CA SER A 268 -12.13 -16.75 4.81
C SER A 268 -13.28 -17.51 5.45
N GLN A 269 -13.05 -18.80 5.71
CA GLN A 269 -13.93 -19.64 6.49
C GLN A 269 -13.49 -19.71 7.97
N ASN A 270 -12.37 -19.08 8.33
CA ASN A 270 -11.76 -19.12 9.66
C ASN A 270 -12.05 -17.85 10.49
N LEU A 271 -13.14 -17.13 10.19
CA LEU A 271 -13.47 -15.85 10.80
C LEU A 271 -14.04 -15.94 12.22
N GLY A 272 -14.25 -17.14 12.77
CA GLY A 272 -14.87 -17.30 14.10
C GLY A 272 -14.27 -16.40 15.19
N PRO A 273 -12.95 -16.27 15.31
CA PRO A 273 -12.33 -15.38 16.30
C PRO A 273 -12.21 -13.92 15.84
N VAL A 274 -12.49 -13.57 14.59
CA VAL A 274 -12.29 -12.19 14.08
C VAL A 274 -13.47 -11.30 14.53
N THR A 275 -13.15 -10.26 15.30
CA THR A 275 -14.14 -9.41 15.96
C THR A 275 -14.17 -7.97 15.43
N GLY A 276 -13.20 -7.56 14.60
CA GLY A 276 -13.18 -6.22 14.04
C GLY A 276 -11.99 -5.95 13.13
N VAL A 277 -12.03 -4.79 12.48
CA VAL A 277 -11.02 -4.37 11.51
C VAL A 277 -10.62 -2.92 11.75
N VAL A 278 -9.33 -2.64 11.74
CA VAL A 278 -8.76 -1.27 11.76
C VAL A 278 -8.03 -1.03 10.45
N LEU A 279 -8.31 0.08 9.79
CA LEU A 279 -7.76 0.39 8.47
C LEU A 279 -7.13 1.78 8.46
N GLU A 280 -5.89 1.90 7.99
CA GLU A 280 -5.22 3.18 7.76
C GLU A 280 -4.97 3.39 6.28
N SER A 281 -5.51 4.49 5.71
CA SER A 281 -5.39 4.82 4.29
C SER A 281 -5.73 3.63 3.37
N PRO A 282 -6.81 2.85 3.62
CA PRO A 282 -7.06 1.58 2.93
C PRO A 282 -7.43 1.78 1.47
N VAL A 283 -7.05 0.82 0.62
CA VAL A 283 -7.66 0.67 -0.69
C VAL A 283 -9.01 -0.05 -0.50
N VAL A 284 -10.09 0.73 -0.50
CA VAL A 284 -11.47 0.23 -0.40
C VAL A 284 -12.04 -0.13 -1.77
N ASP A 285 -11.63 0.64 -2.79
CA ASP A 285 -11.94 0.40 -4.20
C ASP A 285 -10.66 0.60 -5.04
N TRP A 286 -10.26 -0.47 -5.74
CA TRP A 286 -9.08 -0.42 -6.61
C TRP A 286 -9.31 0.41 -7.87
N ILE A 287 -10.53 0.44 -8.42
CA ILE A 287 -10.83 1.21 -9.63
C ILE A 287 -10.70 2.70 -9.32
N ASP A 288 -11.33 3.19 -8.24
CA ASP A 288 -11.22 4.57 -7.76
C ASP A 288 -9.74 4.95 -7.52
N THR A 289 -8.98 4.09 -6.85
CA THR A 289 -7.56 4.31 -6.57
C THR A 289 -6.71 4.40 -7.84
N LEU A 290 -6.93 3.50 -8.81
CA LEU A 290 -6.14 3.48 -10.06
C LEU A 290 -6.50 4.65 -10.97
N GLU A 291 -7.76 5.06 -11.03
CA GLU A 291 -8.21 6.25 -11.75
C GLU A 291 -7.63 7.53 -11.13
N PHE A 292 -7.65 7.64 -9.79
CA PHE A 292 -7.02 8.75 -9.09
C PHE A 292 -5.53 8.86 -9.41
N GLN A 293 -4.78 7.75 -9.36
CA GLN A 293 -3.35 7.74 -9.68
C GLN A 293 -3.08 8.07 -11.16
N ALA A 294 -3.91 7.57 -12.07
CA ALA A 294 -3.82 7.90 -13.48
C ALA A 294 -3.97 9.41 -13.71
N ASN A 295 -4.96 10.03 -13.05
CA ASN A 295 -5.19 11.48 -13.09
C ASN A 295 -4.00 12.26 -12.52
N MET A 296 -3.46 11.85 -11.38
CA MET A 296 -2.27 12.47 -10.78
C MET A 296 -1.05 12.40 -11.70
N LEU A 297 -0.90 11.31 -12.44
CA LEU A 297 0.17 11.11 -13.43
C LEU A 297 -0.17 11.73 -14.81
N ARG A 298 -1.36 12.33 -14.96
CA ARG A 298 -1.87 12.89 -16.22
C ARG A 298 -1.84 11.88 -17.37
N LEU A 299 -2.14 10.63 -17.07
CA LEU A 299 -2.26 9.59 -18.09
C LEU A 299 -3.58 9.78 -18.86
N PRO A 300 -3.58 9.57 -20.20
CA PRO A 300 -4.83 9.51 -20.94
C PRO A 300 -5.74 8.41 -20.42
N ASP A 301 -7.04 8.68 -20.30
CA ASP A 301 -8.05 7.74 -19.79
C ASP A 301 -8.01 6.38 -20.52
N ALA A 302 -7.82 6.41 -21.85
CA ALA A 302 -7.70 5.18 -22.63
C ALA A 302 -6.53 4.28 -22.19
N ILE A 303 -5.41 4.87 -21.72
CA ILE A 303 -4.26 4.12 -21.20
C ILE A 303 -4.58 3.54 -19.84
N ALA A 304 -5.19 4.32 -18.94
CA ALA A 304 -5.57 3.86 -17.61
C ALA A 304 -6.60 2.72 -17.68
N GLN A 305 -7.70 2.93 -18.42
CA GLN A 305 -8.73 1.92 -18.62
C GLN A 305 -8.21 0.68 -19.36
N GLY A 306 -7.33 0.86 -20.35
CA GLY A 306 -6.68 -0.24 -21.06
C GLY A 306 -5.79 -1.08 -20.14
N ALA A 307 -5.04 -0.43 -19.24
CA ALA A 307 -4.22 -1.13 -18.24
C ALA A 307 -5.08 -1.93 -17.25
N MET A 308 -6.17 -1.36 -16.75
CA MET A 308 -7.12 -2.07 -15.87
C MET A 308 -7.78 -3.26 -16.58
N ARG A 309 -8.16 -3.11 -17.86
CA ARG A 309 -8.68 -4.23 -18.67
C ARG A 309 -7.64 -5.34 -18.87
N LEU A 310 -6.36 -4.99 -19.08
CA LEU A 310 -5.29 -5.99 -19.14
C LEU A 310 -5.16 -6.75 -17.81
N ILE A 311 -5.21 -6.08 -16.66
CA ILE A 311 -5.15 -6.73 -15.35
C ILE A 311 -6.33 -7.70 -15.15
N ALA A 312 -7.52 -7.33 -15.65
CA ALA A 312 -8.76 -8.07 -15.45
C ALA A 312 -9.07 -9.11 -16.55
N SER A 313 -8.18 -9.36 -17.52
CA SER A 313 -8.46 -10.23 -18.67
C SER A 313 -7.66 -11.52 -18.65
N ASP A 314 -8.31 -12.66 -18.89
CA ASP A 314 -7.68 -14.00 -18.95
C ASP A 314 -6.57 -14.11 -20.00
N TRP A 315 -6.78 -13.48 -21.17
CA TRP A 315 -5.84 -13.56 -22.30
C TRP A 315 -4.56 -12.74 -22.10
N SER A 316 -4.52 -11.84 -21.13
CA SER A 316 -3.44 -10.87 -20.95
C SER A 316 -2.23 -11.40 -20.16
N GLY A 317 -2.28 -12.62 -19.66
CA GLY A 317 -1.20 -13.24 -18.89
C GLY A 317 0.18 -13.09 -19.54
N PRO A 318 0.37 -13.38 -20.85
CA PRO A 318 1.66 -13.17 -21.52
C PRO A 318 2.14 -11.72 -21.55
N ILE A 319 1.21 -10.76 -21.44
CA ILE A 319 1.52 -9.32 -21.44
C ILE A 319 1.79 -8.82 -20.02
N THR A 320 0.96 -9.18 -19.05
CA THR A 320 1.03 -8.70 -17.67
C THR A 320 2.00 -9.50 -16.81
N GLY A 321 2.14 -10.77 -17.09
CA GLY A 321 2.84 -11.75 -16.27
C GLY A 321 1.98 -12.33 -15.15
N LEU A 322 0.67 -12.03 -15.11
CA LEU A 322 -0.28 -12.62 -14.16
C LEU A 322 -0.57 -14.08 -14.49
N GLY A 323 -0.61 -14.92 -13.48
CA GLY A 323 -1.04 -16.32 -13.58
C GLY A 323 -2.56 -16.46 -13.72
N ALA A 324 -3.32 -15.47 -13.22
CA ALA A 324 -4.78 -15.37 -13.35
C ALA A 324 -5.20 -13.90 -13.38
N PRO A 325 -6.33 -13.57 -14.01
CA PRO A 325 -6.85 -12.19 -14.02
C PRO A 325 -7.26 -11.74 -12.61
N ILE A 326 -7.18 -10.43 -12.37
CA ILE A 326 -7.64 -9.84 -11.13
C ILE A 326 -9.01 -9.20 -11.36
N ASP A 327 -10.02 -9.70 -10.69
CA ASP A 327 -11.37 -9.13 -10.73
C ASP A 327 -11.44 -7.87 -9.84
N LEU A 328 -11.07 -6.71 -10.42
CA LEU A 328 -11.08 -5.43 -9.71
C LEU A 328 -12.48 -5.05 -9.22
N ARG A 329 -13.55 -5.49 -9.89
CA ARG A 329 -14.93 -5.18 -9.47
C ARG A 329 -15.31 -5.92 -8.20
N SER A 330 -14.82 -7.14 -8.01
CA SER A 330 -15.02 -7.87 -6.76
C SER A 330 -14.27 -7.26 -5.57
N MET A 331 -13.44 -6.26 -5.82
CA MET A 331 -12.65 -5.51 -4.83
C MET A 331 -13.18 -4.09 -4.59
N ASP A 332 -14.35 -3.75 -5.14
CA ASP A 332 -15.10 -2.54 -4.80
C ASP A 332 -15.97 -2.82 -3.57
N PHE A 333 -15.45 -2.47 -2.41
CA PHE A 333 -16.16 -2.67 -1.14
C PHE A 333 -17.19 -1.57 -0.83
N VAL A 334 -17.26 -0.52 -1.63
CA VAL A 334 -18.39 0.42 -1.58
C VAL A 334 -19.62 -0.23 -2.21
N ALA A 335 -19.47 -0.81 -3.41
CA ALA A 335 -20.56 -1.55 -4.06
C ALA A 335 -20.93 -2.82 -3.27
N ARG A 336 -19.98 -3.43 -2.58
CA ARG A 336 -20.14 -4.64 -1.77
C ARG A 336 -20.33 -4.35 -0.29
N ALA A 337 -20.72 -3.16 0.10
CA ALA A 337 -20.84 -2.75 1.50
C ALA A 337 -21.75 -3.68 2.33
N ALA A 338 -22.78 -4.28 1.70
CA ALA A 338 -23.67 -5.24 2.35
C ALA A 338 -23.00 -6.58 2.75
N ASP A 339 -21.86 -6.93 2.14
CA ASP A 339 -21.13 -8.15 2.47
C ASP A 339 -20.29 -8.01 3.76
N LEU A 340 -20.14 -6.78 4.25
CA LEU A 340 -19.35 -6.47 5.42
C LEU A 340 -20.22 -6.52 6.66
N SER A 341 -19.85 -7.31 7.65
CA SER A 341 -20.61 -7.50 8.90
C SER A 341 -19.85 -7.14 10.15
N LEU A 342 -18.50 -7.06 10.05
CA LEU A 342 -17.66 -6.78 11.19
C LEU A 342 -17.54 -5.27 11.43
N PRO A 343 -17.48 -4.84 12.67
CA PRO A 343 -17.19 -3.46 13.02
C PRO A 343 -15.82 -3.02 12.51
N MET A 344 -15.72 -1.77 12.00
CA MET A 344 -14.51 -1.23 11.42
C MET A 344 -14.19 0.17 11.93
N LEU A 345 -12.89 0.42 12.10
CA LEU A 345 -12.32 1.77 12.22
C LEU A 345 -11.55 2.09 10.94
N ILE A 346 -11.86 3.21 10.30
CA ILE A 346 -11.11 3.70 9.15
C ILE A 346 -10.50 5.06 9.50
N LEU A 347 -9.17 5.13 9.45
CA LEU A 347 -8.41 6.38 9.58
C LEU A 347 -7.86 6.75 8.20
N HIS A 348 -8.21 7.93 7.67
CA HIS A 348 -7.78 8.32 6.34
C HIS A 348 -7.55 9.83 6.25
N SER A 349 -6.50 10.25 5.55
CA SER A 349 -6.19 11.66 5.31
C SER A 349 -6.84 12.15 4.02
N ALA A 350 -7.50 13.33 4.09
CA ALA A 350 -8.03 13.98 2.90
C ALA A 350 -6.92 14.44 1.92
N ASP A 351 -5.68 14.57 2.41
CA ASP A 351 -4.51 14.94 1.62
C ASP A 351 -3.70 13.72 1.15
N ASP A 352 -4.30 12.52 1.19
CA ASP A 352 -3.65 11.31 0.69
C ASP A 352 -3.48 11.39 -0.83
N GLY A 353 -2.23 11.55 -1.27
CA GLY A 353 -1.86 11.66 -2.69
C GLY A 353 -1.65 10.32 -3.39
N PHE A 354 -1.98 9.18 -2.74
CA PHE A 354 -1.78 7.86 -3.31
C PHE A 354 -3.10 7.05 -3.38
N VAL A 355 -3.86 7.01 -2.29
CA VAL A 355 -5.21 6.43 -2.22
C VAL A 355 -6.17 7.55 -1.82
N PRO A 356 -7.15 7.94 -2.64
CA PRO A 356 -8.10 8.97 -2.26
C PRO A 356 -9.01 8.49 -1.13
N ASP A 357 -9.43 9.39 -0.25
CA ASP A 357 -10.33 9.05 0.86
C ASP A 357 -11.81 8.91 0.44
N SER A 358 -12.13 9.15 -0.84
CA SER A 358 -13.47 9.07 -1.43
C SER A 358 -14.16 7.75 -1.15
N ALA A 359 -13.52 6.61 -1.47
CA ALA A 359 -14.09 5.29 -1.24
C ALA A 359 -14.23 4.95 0.25
N SER A 360 -13.28 5.40 1.10
CA SER A 360 -13.39 5.26 2.57
C SER A 360 -14.58 6.01 3.14
N ARG A 361 -14.81 7.25 2.69
CA ARG A 361 -15.99 8.05 3.08
C ARG A 361 -17.29 7.43 2.58
N ALA A 362 -17.30 6.96 1.34
CA ALA A 362 -18.47 6.31 0.75
C ALA A 362 -18.84 5.03 1.50
N LEU A 363 -17.85 4.20 1.85
CA LEU A 363 -18.07 3.00 2.66
C LEU A 363 -18.59 3.35 4.06
N ALA A 364 -18.02 4.35 4.72
CA ALA A 364 -18.48 4.80 6.03
C ALA A 364 -19.92 5.35 5.99
N ALA A 365 -20.29 6.04 4.92
CA ALA A 365 -21.66 6.52 4.71
C ALA A 365 -22.63 5.36 4.45
N ALA A 366 -22.23 4.36 3.65
CA ALA A 366 -23.04 3.19 3.32
C ALA A 366 -23.23 2.24 4.52
N ARG A 367 -22.26 2.19 5.44
CA ARG A 367 -22.24 1.29 6.61
C ARG A 367 -21.94 2.04 7.90
N SER A 368 -22.66 3.13 8.13
CA SER A 368 -22.54 3.93 9.37
C SER A 368 -22.93 3.14 10.64
N ASP A 369 -23.55 1.99 10.48
CA ASP A 369 -23.91 1.03 11.54
C ASP A 369 -22.66 0.29 12.09
N ILE A 370 -21.65 0.06 11.27
CA ILE A 370 -20.44 -0.70 11.65
C ILE A 370 -19.12 0.03 11.39
N VAL A 371 -19.10 1.12 10.61
CA VAL A 371 -17.89 1.85 10.27
C VAL A 371 -17.77 3.14 11.04
N THR A 372 -16.75 3.24 11.87
CA THR A 372 -16.29 4.49 12.48
C THR A 372 -15.23 5.11 11.57
N PHE A 373 -15.48 6.31 11.05
CA PHE A 373 -14.54 7.02 10.18
C PHE A 373 -13.88 8.18 10.92
N VAL A 374 -12.55 8.18 10.98
CA VAL A 374 -11.74 9.24 11.59
C VAL A 374 -10.94 9.94 10.50
N PRO A 375 -11.39 11.12 10.03
CA PRO A 375 -10.69 11.86 8.99
C PRO A 375 -9.42 12.49 9.55
N PHE A 376 -8.34 12.44 8.76
CA PHE A 376 -7.12 13.22 8.97
C PHE A 376 -6.96 14.24 7.84
N THR A 377 -6.10 15.23 8.07
CA THR A 377 -5.62 16.19 7.08
C THR A 377 -4.11 16.32 7.21
N VAL A 378 -3.42 16.69 6.12
CA VAL A 378 -1.96 16.88 6.09
C VAL A 378 -1.12 15.58 6.19
N ALA A 379 -1.67 14.52 6.78
CA ALA A 379 -0.93 13.31 7.13
C ALA A 379 -0.42 12.47 5.97
N LEU A 380 -0.85 12.76 4.73
CA LEU A 380 -0.50 12.02 3.51
C LEU A 380 -0.82 10.51 3.61
N HIS A 381 -0.24 9.69 2.69
CA HIS A 381 -0.52 8.27 2.61
C HIS A 381 0.23 7.45 3.67
N THR A 382 -0.48 6.65 4.46
CA THR A 382 0.05 5.71 5.49
C THR A 382 1.07 6.35 6.45
N LYS A 383 0.89 7.62 6.79
CA LYS A 383 1.75 8.36 7.72
C LYS A 383 0.96 9.03 8.84
N LEU A 384 -0.26 8.57 9.11
CA LEU A 384 -1.14 9.19 10.08
C LEU A 384 -0.57 9.10 11.50
N TRP A 385 -0.07 7.92 11.88
CA TRP A 385 0.64 7.72 13.13
C TRP A 385 1.89 8.60 13.24
N ASN A 386 2.65 8.70 12.15
CA ASN A 386 3.85 9.52 12.13
C ASN A 386 3.56 11.01 12.29
N TYR A 387 2.47 11.48 11.68
CA TYR A 387 2.02 12.86 11.69
C TYR A 387 1.49 13.29 13.05
N ASP A 388 0.59 12.48 13.65
CA ASP A 388 -0.06 12.74 14.93
C ASP A 388 -0.31 11.41 15.66
N GLU A 389 0.74 10.94 16.34
CA GLU A 389 0.70 9.68 17.10
C GLU A 389 -0.36 9.69 18.18
N ALA A 390 -0.51 10.80 18.87
CA ALA A 390 -1.45 10.92 20.00
C ALA A 390 -2.90 10.77 19.50
N ARG A 391 -3.26 11.43 18.42
CA ARG A 391 -4.59 11.33 17.80
C ARG A 391 -4.84 9.94 17.23
N TRP A 392 -3.86 9.37 16.53
CA TRP A 392 -3.97 8.02 15.97
C TRP A 392 -4.17 6.98 17.07
N THR A 393 -3.31 7.01 18.09
CA THR A 393 -3.37 6.11 19.25
C THR A 393 -4.68 6.28 20.02
N GLY A 394 -5.11 7.54 20.24
CA GLY A 394 -6.38 7.83 20.89
C GLY A 394 -7.58 7.24 20.17
N ALA A 395 -7.67 7.45 18.85
CA ALA A 395 -8.75 6.92 18.04
C ALA A 395 -8.79 5.37 18.03
N VAL A 396 -7.62 4.72 17.92
CA VAL A 396 -7.55 3.25 17.96
C VAL A 396 -7.96 2.73 19.34
N ARG A 397 -7.47 3.31 20.43
CA ARG A 397 -7.81 2.87 21.80
C ARG A 397 -9.28 3.06 22.11
N GLU A 398 -9.84 4.24 21.81
CA GLU A 398 -11.28 4.52 22.00
C GLU A 398 -12.15 3.49 21.25
N TRP A 399 -11.76 3.16 20.02
CA TRP A 399 -12.50 2.18 19.25
C TRP A 399 -12.37 0.76 19.79
N LEU A 400 -11.18 0.36 20.30
CA LEU A 400 -10.98 -0.93 20.95
C LEU A 400 -11.74 -1.03 22.27
N ASP A 401 -11.72 0.02 23.11
CA ASP A 401 -12.37 0.04 24.43
C ASP A 401 -13.91 -0.05 24.31
N GLY A 402 -14.49 0.51 23.26
CA GLY A 402 -15.94 0.41 22.99
C GLY A 402 -16.42 -1.00 22.60
N ARG A 403 -15.52 -2.03 22.64
CA ARG A 403 -15.79 -3.41 22.20
C ARG A 403 -15.46 -4.48 23.25
N VAL A 404 -15.01 -4.06 24.42
CA VAL A 404 -14.74 -4.93 25.57
C VAL A 404 -16.00 -5.17 26.38
#